data_09fe955e4ec3b8441c2ebbb73a12a613
#
_entry.id   09fe955e4ec3b8441c2ebbb73a12a613
#
_cell.length_a   1.000
_cell.length_b   1.000
_cell.length_c   1.000
_cell.angle_alpha   90.00
_cell.angle_beta   90.00
_cell.angle_gamma   90.00
#
_symmetry.space_group_name_H-M   'P 1'
#
loop_
_entity.id
_entity.type
_entity.pdbx_description
1 polymer ?
#
loop_
_entity_poly.entity_id
_entity_poly.type
_entity_poly.pdbx_seq_one_letter_code
_entity_poly.pdbx_strand_id
1 'polypeptide(L)'
;MKTSKIATCQIALLAIAFCVNGIYCLNFLKKYANYSNNWRCDLFYRYHEIVCMHEGIDPFDIFERKITSKKYIGYERPDKPNEPVNGRRIVHAYPAWHAALFWWYGYVHKWACLAIMASLYFCILFFVSRWTFHNMIVNNFHEHVINILFLFIILLYSLVGIYCSLNYGLLLLGYTLLLCKTLERGDDMLAGLIYSIIMIKPQVGLLLIFPLIFNKKYKTIILAAFICFFETCFTAYMLNKSPIELILQIPQIGAPFGKGFLAENIMKIIGPIGQYINMGIFMSLAAAGSYLTRNAKEIWMRFIPAIAFVPFWTYSQPHDWLVTLPCYVYILNSKDKYPRIFTFCIFAAFLRSIMLYAHSIKFYSLGKAGIAVGLHLALALICCLMVILDAEGNEPIHNLVSKLASFTGKTQPK
;
A
#
# COMPACT_ATOMS: atom_id res chain seq x y z
N MET A 1 -19.79 19.64 26.49
CA MET A 1 -20.43 18.32 26.54
C MET A 1 -20.31 17.49 25.27
N LYS A 2 -20.35 18.07 24.05
CA LYS A 2 -20.18 17.32 22.78
C LYS A 2 -18.78 16.72 22.59
N THR A 3 -17.73 17.43 22.95
CA THR A 3 -16.32 17.00 22.82
C THR A 3 -15.95 15.80 23.70
N SER A 4 -16.57 15.67 24.91
CA SER A 4 -16.29 14.54 25.81
C SER A 4 -16.88 13.22 25.30
N LYS A 5 -18.06 13.24 24.66
CA LYS A 5 -18.70 12.04 24.10
C LYS A 5 -17.95 11.51 22.86
N ILE A 6 -17.44 12.41 22.03
CA ILE A 6 -16.61 12.04 20.87
C ILE A 6 -15.29 11.40 21.34
N ALA A 7 -14.65 12.00 22.36
CA ALA A 7 -13.41 11.46 22.93
C ALA A 7 -13.64 10.08 23.58
N THR A 8 -14.73 9.88 24.30
CA THR A 8 -15.07 8.59 24.91
C THR A 8 -15.27 7.49 23.88
N CYS A 9 -15.92 7.82 22.75
CA CYS A 9 -16.12 6.86 21.69
C CYS A 9 -14.82 6.58 20.90
N GLN A 10 -13.99 7.58 20.67
CA GLN A 10 -12.67 7.38 20.10
C GLN A 10 -11.85 6.37 20.92
N ILE A 11 -11.88 6.53 22.25
CA ILE A 11 -11.23 5.60 23.18
C ILE A 11 -11.86 4.21 23.10
N ALA A 12 -13.19 4.09 23.06
CA ALA A 12 -13.88 2.80 22.97
C ALA A 12 -13.59 2.08 21.66
N LEU A 13 -13.61 2.80 20.53
CA LEU A 13 -13.27 2.23 19.21
C LEU A 13 -11.80 1.87 19.07
N LEU A 14 -10.91 2.66 19.66
CA LEU A 14 -9.49 2.32 19.76
C LEU A 14 -9.28 1.10 20.66
N ALA A 15 -10.02 0.98 21.76
CA ALA A 15 -9.97 -0.19 22.63
C ALA A 15 -10.52 -1.44 21.91
N ILE A 16 -11.61 -1.33 21.17
CA ILE A 16 -12.17 -2.43 20.36
C ILE A 16 -11.15 -2.82 19.26
N ALA A 17 -10.60 -1.86 18.53
CA ALA A 17 -9.58 -2.14 17.53
C ALA A 17 -8.33 -2.78 18.17
N PHE A 18 -7.92 -2.33 19.35
CA PHE A 18 -6.83 -2.90 20.12
C PHE A 18 -7.14 -4.35 20.57
N CYS A 19 -8.34 -4.61 21.12
CA CYS A 19 -8.79 -5.94 21.53
C CYS A 19 -8.89 -6.89 20.33
N VAL A 20 -9.51 -6.46 19.24
CA VAL A 20 -9.63 -7.26 18.02
C VAL A 20 -8.23 -7.58 17.45
N ASN A 21 -7.35 -6.59 17.39
CA ASN A 21 -5.98 -6.79 16.96
C ASN A 21 -5.19 -7.68 17.94
N GLY A 22 -5.38 -7.50 19.25
CA GLY A 22 -4.78 -8.34 20.28
C GLY A 22 -5.22 -9.81 20.16
N ILE A 23 -6.53 -10.07 19.97
CA ILE A 23 -7.06 -11.42 19.73
C ILE A 23 -6.50 -12.01 18.43
N TYR A 24 -6.40 -11.21 17.36
CA TYR A 24 -5.79 -11.65 16.10
C TYR A 24 -4.30 -11.96 16.26
N CYS A 25 -3.55 -11.11 16.96
CA CYS A 25 -2.13 -11.37 17.26
C CYS A 25 -1.95 -12.62 18.11
N LEU A 26 -2.79 -12.83 19.14
CA LEU A 26 -2.75 -14.03 19.96
C LEU A 26 -3.11 -15.29 19.16
N ASN A 27 -4.14 -15.24 18.33
CA ASN A 27 -4.51 -16.34 17.43
C ASN A 27 -3.43 -16.58 16.37
N PHE A 28 -2.82 -15.53 15.87
CA PHE A 28 -1.68 -15.60 14.97
C PHE A 28 -0.48 -16.25 15.66
N LEU A 29 -0.08 -15.80 16.84
CA LEU A 29 1.00 -16.38 17.64
C LEU A 29 0.70 -17.84 17.98
N LYS A 30 -0.55 -18.18 18.38
CA LYS A 30 -0.98 -19.56 18.65
C LYS A 30 -0.92 -20.43 17.39
N LYS A 31 -1.35 -19.90 16.23
CA LYS A 31 -1.26 -20.59 14.95
C LYS A 31 0.19 -20.79 14.52
N TYR A 32 1.07 -19.82 14.79
CA TYR A 32 2.50 -19.91 14.50
C TYR A 32 3.26 -20.76 15.52
N ALA A 33 2.90 -20.74 16.79
CA ALA A 33 3.47 -21.65 17.79
C ALA A 33 3.17 -23.14 17.48
N ASN A 34 1.96 -23.41 16.93
CA ASN A 34 1.55 -24.74 16.50
C ASN A 34 2.05 -25.14 15.09
N TYR A 35 2.49 -24.18 14.27
CA TYR A 35 3.00 -24.41 12.91
C TYR A 35 4.49 -24.06 12.84
N SER A 36 5.32 -24.79 13.59
CA SER A 36 6.79 -24.63 13.55
C SER A 36 7.41 -24.76 12.15
N ASN A 37 6.65 -25.20 11.15
CA ASN A 37 7.11 -25.44 9.79
C ASN A 37 6.32 -24.72 8.68
N ASN A 38 5.33 -23.86 8.98
CA ASN A 38 4.58 -23.15 7.93
C ASN A 38 4.99 -21.67 7.82
N TRP A 39 6.04 -21.44 7.08
CA TRP A 39 6.64 -20.16 6.70
C TRP A 39 5.76 -19.35 5.73
N ARG A 40 4.53 -19.02 6.12
CA ARG A 40 3.63 -18.20 5.29
C ARG A 40 3.65 -16.73 5.67
N CYS A 41 4.52 -16.34 6.60
CA CYS A 41 4.64 -14.96 7.05
C CYS A 41 5.71 -14.23 6.24
N ASP A 42 5.33 -13.15 5.59
CA ASP A 42 6.22 -12.34 4.76
C ASP A 42 7.40 -11.79 5.57
N LEU A 43 7.16 -11.43 6.84
CA LEU A 43 8.21 -11.00 7.76
C LEU A 43 9.31 -12.05 7.95
N PHE A 44 8.94 -13.34 8.07
CA PHE A 44 9.94 -14.39 8.24
C PHE A 44 10.73 -14.66 6.95
N TYR A 45 10.12 -14.48 5.78
CA TYR A 45 10.88 -14.49 4.53
C TYR A 45 11.94 -13.39 4.53
N ARG A 46 11.55 -12.17 4.90
CA ARG A 46 12.48 -11.02 4.98
C ARG A 46 13.57 -11.25 6.01
N TYR A 47 13.21 -11.81 7.17
CA TYR A 47 14.17 -12.19 8.20
C TYR A 47 15.23 -13.16 7.65
N HIS A 48 14.80 -14.23 6.99
CA HIS A 48 15.75 -15.22 6.45
C HIS A 48 16.60 -14.71 5.32
N GLU A 49 16.09 -13.84 4.47
CA GLU A 49 16.88 -13.18 3.45
C GLU A 49 18.04 -12.39 4.05
N ILE A 50 17.76 -11.63 5.09
CA ILE A 50 18.81 -10.86 5.78
C ILE A 50 19.80 -11.78 6.49
N VAL A 51 19.33 -12.85 7.14
CA VAL A 51 20.23 -13.84 7.76
C VAL A 51 21.14 -14.51 6.72
N CYS A 52 20.60 -14.86 5.55
CA CYS A 52 21.43 -15.36 4.43
C CYS A 52 22.53 -14.37 4.03
N MET A 53 22.20 -13.09 3.93
CA MET A 53 23.19 -12.05 3.60
C MET A 53 24.28 -11.93 4.67
N HIS A 54 23.94 -12.06 5.96
CA HIS A 54 24.92 -12.10 7.05
C HIS A 54 25.87 -13.30 6.98
N GLU A 55 25.40 -14.41 6.39
CA GLU A 55 26.22 -15.62 6.14
C GLU A 55 26.97 -15.58 4.81
N GLY A 56 26.96 -14.43 4.11
CA GLY A 56 27.60 -14.25 2.82
C GLY A 56 26.87 -14.93 1.65
N ILE A 57 25.62 -15.31 1.83
CA ILE A 57 24.78 -15.93 0.82
C ILE A 57 23.94 -14.85 0.17
N ASP A 58 24.06 -14.71 -1.15
CA ASP A 58 23.28 -13.75 -1.90
C ASP A 58 21.86 -14.27 -2.18
N PRO A 59 20.82 -13.68 -1.58
CA PRO A 59 19.46 -14.09 -1.85
C PRO A 59 18.96 -13.69 -3.25
N PHE A 60 19.65 -12.78 -3.96
CA PHE A 60 19.36 -12.42 -5.35
C PHE A 60 19.86 -13.51 -6.31
N ASP A 61 20.98 -14.18 -6.01
CA ASP A 61 21.52 -15.29 -6.81
C ASP A 61 20.77 -16.61 -6.59
N ILE A 62 20.14 -16.79 -5.45
CA ILE A 62 19.28 -17.96 -5.14
C ILE A 62 18.18 -18.12 -6.19
N PHE A 63 17.82 -17.04 -6.84
CA PHE A 63 16.83 -17.04 -7.92
C PHE A 63 17.23 -17.90 -9.12
N GLU A 64 18.49 -17.84 -9.52
CA GLU A 64 19.01 -18.53 -10.70
C GLU A 64 19.49 -19.94 -10.36
N ARG A 65 20.06 -20.10 -9.18
CA ARG A 65 20.57 -21.37 -8.70
C ARG A 65 19.51 -22.07 -7.88
N LYS A 66 18.89 -23.10 -8.37
CA LYS A 66 18.06 -24.02 -7.58
C LYS A 66 18.88 -24.51 -6.37
N ILE A 67 18.99 -23.69 -5.33
CA ILE A 67 19.71 -24.06 -4.11
C ILE A 67 18.88 -25.11 -3.41
N THR A 68 19.30 -26.34 -3.55
CA THR A 68 18.76 -27.54 -2.90
C THR A 68 19.27 -27.71 -1.46
N SER A 69 19.97 -26.72 -0.92
CA SER A 69 20.53 -26.78 0.42
C SER A 69 19.43 -26.71 1.49
N LYS A 70 19.11 -27.84 2.11
CA LYS A 70 18.19 -27.96 3.25
C LYS A 70 18.52 -27.02 4.42
N LYS A 71 19.78 -26.60 4.57
CA LYS A 71 20.29 -25.79 5.68
C LYS A 71 19.72 -24.36 5.67
N TYR A 72 19.48 -23.79 4.51
CA TYR A 72 19.12 -22.38 4.35
C TYR A 72 17.66 -22.13 3.98
N ILE A 73 16.98 -23.14 3.49
CA ILE A 73 15.63 -22.94 2.98
C ILE A 73 14.59 -23.07 4.07
N GLY A 74 14.87 -23.66 5.23
CA GLY A 74 13.90 -23.80 6.32
C GLY A 74 12.56 -24.47 5.90
N TYR A 75 12.50 -24.97 4.68
CA TYR A 75 11.37 -25.55 4.01
C TYR A 75 11.52 -27.07 3.95
N GLU A 76 11.51 -27.71 5.09
CA GLU A 76 11.04 -29.08 5.08
C GLU A 76 9.52 -29.03 5.01
N ARG A 77 8.96 -29.47 3.92
CA ARG A 77 7.59 -29.91 3.93
C ARG A 77 7.54 -31.17 4.81
N PRO A 78 6.85 -31.13 5.97
CA PRO A 78 6.73 -32.31 6.83
C PRO A 78 6.07 -33.49 6.09
N ASP A 79 5.25 -33.17 5.09
CA ASP A 79 4.49 -34.12 4.26
C ASP A 79 5.30 -34.71 3.09
N LYS A 80 6.47 -34.11 2.75
CA LYS A 80 7.30 -34.55 1.62
C LYS A 80 8.78 -34.24 1.82
N PRO A 81 9.48 -34.95 2.71
CA PRO A 81 10.86 -34.63 3.11
C PRO A 81 11.90 -34.77 2.00
N ASN A 82 11.59 -35.45 0.91
CA ASN A 82 12.52 -35.73 -0.21
C ASN A 82 12.14 -35.06 -1.55
N GLU A 83 11.02 -34.35 -1.62
CA GLU A 83 10.73 -33.55 -2.81
C GLU A 83 11.49 -32.24 -2.74
N PRO A 84 12.24 -31.87 -3.81
CA PRO A 84 12.75 -30.51 -3.93
C PRO A 84 11.52 -29.59 -3.81
N VAL A 85 11.58 -28.61 -2.91
CA VAL A 85 10.47 -27.67 -2.69
C VAL A 85 10.16 -27.02 -4.02
N ASN A 86 9.17 -27.57 -4.72
CA ASN A 86 8.82 -27.19 -6.07
C ASN A 86 8.58 -25.69 -6.12
N GLY A 87 9.57 -24.94 -6.61
CA GLY A 87 9.42 -23.62 -7.18
C GLY A 87 9.05 -22.49 -6.20
N ARG A 88 8.93 -22.71 -4.89
CA ARG A 88 8.82 -21.61 -3.93
C ARG A 88 10.22 -21.15 -3.55
N ARG A 89 10.73 -20.31 -4.39
CA ARG A 89 12.00 -19.62 -4.27
C ARG A 89 11.93 -18.69 -3.08
N ILE A 90 12.97 -18.69 -2.23
CA ILE A 90 13.24 -17.51 -1.42
C ILE A 90 13.66 -16.45 -2.43
N VAL A 91 12.75 -15.55 -2.70
CA VAL A 91 12.97 -14.49 -3.64
C VAL A 91 13.05 -13.24 -2.84
N HIS A 92 14.18 -12.58 -2.89
CA HIS A 92 14.26 -11.23 -2.41
C HIS A 92 13.34 -10.36 -3.27
N ALA A 93 12.14 -10.10 -2.75
CA ALA A 93 11.09 -9.38 -3.47
C ALA A 93 11.25 -7.85 -3.38
N TYR A 94 12.31 -7.39 -2.73
CA TYR A 94 12.53 -5.99 -2.39
C TYR A 94 13.85 -5.51 -2.95
N PRO A 95 13.99 -4.20 -3.22
CA PRO A 95 15.26 -3.61 -3.66
C PRO A 95 16.37 -3.77 -2.61
N ALA A 96 17.63 -3.64 -3.03
CA ALA A 96 18.78 -3.80 -2.17
C ALA A 96 18.80 -2.85 -0.95
N TRP A 97 18.29 -1.64 -1.08
CA TRP A 97 18.17 -0.71 0.05
C TRP A 97 17.23 -1.18 1.16
N HIS A 98 16.25 -2.03 0.84
CA HIS A 98 15.45 -2.70 1.87
C HIS A 98 16.33 -3.56 2.80
N ALA A 99 17.29 -4.28 2.26
CA ALA A 99 18.18 -5.13 3.04
C ALA A 99 18.99 -4.31 4.05
N ALA A 100 19.53 -3.17 3.64
CA ALA A 100 20.26 -2.27 4.54
C ALA A 100 19.39 -1.77 5.69
N LEU A 101 18.16 -1.32 5.40
CA LEU A 101 17.23 -0.83 6.41
C LEU A 101 16.88 -1.89 7.47
N PHE A 102 16.77 -3.15 7.07
CA PHE A 102 16.44 -4.27 7.95
C PHE A 102 17.64 -5.13 8.32
N TRP A 103 18.87 -4.67 8.09
CA TRP A 103 20.11 -5.40 8.37
C TRP A 103 20.20 -5.92 9.81
N TRP A 104 19.61 -5.19 10.74
CA TRP A 104 19.55 -5.57 12.16
C TRP A 104 18.81 -6.89 12.43
N TYR A 105 18.00 -7.41 11.49
CA TYR A 105 17.36 -8.72 11.61
C TYR A 105 18.39 -9.85 11.82
N GLY A 106 19.54 -9.75 11.20
CA GLY A 106 20.60 -10.76 11.33
C GLY A 106 21.23 -10.84 12.72
N TYR A 107 21.05 -9.81 13.56
CA TYR A 107 21.62 -9.78 14.92
C TYR A 107 20.63 -10.20 16.03
N VAL A 108 19.36 -10.34 15.72
CA VAL A 108 18.34 -10.64 16.72
C VAL A 108 17.60 -11.94 16.40
N HIS A 109 17.09 -12.56 17.42
CA HIS A 109 16.31 -13.78 17.23
C HIS A 109 14.98 -13.47 16.53
N LYS A 110 14.52 -14.36 15.63
CA LYS A 110 13.29 -14.20 14.83
C LYS A 110 12.05 -13.77 15.61
N TRP A 111 11.89 -14.24 16.84
CA TRP A 111 10.76 -13.88 17.70
C TRP A 111 10.89 -12.44 18.26
N ALA A 112 12.12 -11.98 18.50
CA ALA A 112 12.34 -10.57 18.86
C ALA A 112 12.05 -9.65 17.68
N CYS A 113 12.45 -10.01 16.46
CA CYS A 113 12.03 -9.29 15.24
C CYS A 113 10.51 -9.21 15.13
N LEU A 114 9.81 -10.33 15.35
CA LEU A 114 8.35 -10.37 15.34
C LEU A 114 7.74 -9.41 16.36
N ALA A 115 8.24 -9.43 17.61
CA ALA A 115 7.75 -8.56 18.67
C ALA A 115 7.98 -7.07 18.36
N ILE A 116 9.15 -6.70 17.87
CA ILE A 116 9.49 -5.34 17.47
C ILE A 116 8.59 -4.88 16.33
N MET A 117 8.44 -5.68 15.28
CA MET A 117 7.60 -5.35 14.14
C MET A 117 6.12 -5.28 14.52
N ALA A 118 5.61 -6.20 15.34
CA ALA A 118 4.24 -6.14 15.85
C ALA A 118 4.00 -4.83 16.64
N SER A 119 4.93 -4.44 17.52
CA SER A 119 4.84 -3.18 18.26
C SER A 119 4.81 -1.97 17.33
N LEU A 120 5.65 -1.96 16.29
CA LEU A 120 5.65 -0.91 15.28
C LEU A 120 4.30 -0.85 14.53
N TYR A 121 3.71 -2.01 14.18
CA TYR A 121 2.40 -2.07 13.54
C TYR A 121 1.30 -1.50 14.45
N PHE A 122 1.34 -1.77 15.74
CA PHE A 122 0.39 -1.17 16.69
C PHE A 122 0.52 0.35 16.75
N CYS A 123 1.74 0.89 16.84
CA CYS A 123 1.98 2.32 16.83
C CYS A 123 1.45 2.97 15.54
N ILE A 124 1.69 2.34 14.40
CA ILE A 124 1.21 2.84 13.12
C ILE A 124 -0.31 2.74 13.01
N LEU A 125 -0.92 1.65 13.44
CA LEU A 125 -2.37 1.51 13.45
C LEU A 125 -3.03 2.59 14.31
N PHE A 126 -2.46 2.87 15.49
CA PHE A 126 -2.90 3.95 16.36
C PHE A 126 -2.79 5.31 15.64
N PHE A 127 -1.65 5.58 15.00
CA PHE A 127 -1.44 6.81 14.25
C PHE A 127 -2.42 6.95 13.08
N VAL A 128 -2.60 5.91 12.28
CA VAL A 128 -3.55 5.87 11.14
C VAL A 128 -4.98 6.09 11.63
N SER A 129 -5.38 5.42 12.71
CA SER A 129 -6.70 5.60 13.30
C SER A 129 -6.91 7.03 13.76
N ARG A 130 -5.94 7.61 14.48
CA ARG A 130 -5.99 9.02 14.92
C ARG A 130 -6.07 9.99 13.74
N TRP A 131 -5.26 9.75 12.70
CA TRP A 131 -5.28 10.56 11.48
C TRP A 131 -6.66 10.49 10.80
N THR A 132 -7.21 9.30 10.65
CA THR A 132 -8.55 9.08 10.07
C THR A 132 -9.62 9.84 10.84
N PHE A 133 -9.61 9.73 12.17
CA PHE A 133 -10.55 10.44 13.02
C PHE A 133 -10.45 11.96 12.87
N HIS A 134 -9.23 12.48 12.82
CA HIS A 134 -8.99 13.92 12.71
C HIS A 134 -9.43 14.50 11.36
N ASN A 135 -9.29 13.72 10.28
CA ASN A 135 -9.59 14.17 8.93
C ASN A 135 -10.99 13.81 8.46
N MET A 136 -11.79 13.06 9.23
CA MET A 136 -13.21 12.85 8.93
C MET A 136 -14.07 14.02 9.37
N ILE A 137 -14.82 14.58 8.43
CA ILE A 137 -15.84 15.61 8.70
C ILE A 137 -17.15 14.88 9.05
N VAL A 138 -17.59 15.03 10.29
CA VAL A 138 -18.81 14.38 10.78
C VAL A 138 -19.67 15.36 11.57
N ASN A 139 -21.00 15.29 11.35
CA ASN A 139 -21.96 16.19 12.00
C ASN A 139 -22.38 15.68 13.38
N ASN A 140 -22.32 14.37 13.58
CA ASN A 140 -22.77 13.76 14.83
C ASN A 140 -22.05 12.42 15.08
N PHE A 141 -22.24 11.91 16.30
CA PHE A 141 -21.64 10.68 16.77
C PHE A 141 -22.03 9.44 15.95
N HIS A 142 -23.32 9.28 15.62
CA HIS A 142 -23.79 8.11 14.86
C HIS A 142 -23.13 8.03 13.50
N GLU A 143 -23.00 9.17 12.83
CA GLU A 143 -22.32 9.24 11.55
C GLU A 143 -20.85 8.84 11.66
N HIS A 144 -20.18 9.24 12.73
CA HIS A 144 -18.79 8.87 12.98
C HIS A 144 -18.63 7.34 13.11
N VAL A 145 -19.53 6.70 13.87
CA VAL A 145 -19.56 5.24 14.02
C VAL A 145 -19.81 4.54 12.68
N ILE A 146 -20.79 5.01 11.91
CA ILE A 146 -21.12 4.44 10.60
C ILE A 146 -19.94 4.55 9.66
N ASN A 147 -19.28 5.69 9.59
CA ASN A 147 -18.11 5.89 8.73
C ASN A 147 -16.93 4.98 9.11
N ILE A 148 -16.70 4.78 10.40
CA ILE A 148 -15.65 3.87 10.88
C ILE A 148 -15.98 2.42 10.54
N LEU A 149 -17.21 1.98 10.80
CA LEU A 149 -17.66 0.63 10.44
C LEU A 149 -17.53 0.40 8.93
N PHE A 150 -17.88 1.40 8.13
CA PHE A 150 -17.74 1.36 6.70
C PHE A 150 -16.27 1.21 6.28
N LEU A 151 -15.36 2.03 6.81
CA LEU A 151 -13.93 1.91 6.53
C LEU A 151 -13.38 0.55 6.97
N PHE A 152 -13.80 0.06 8.14
CA PHE A 152 -13.40 -1.25 8.63
C PHE A 152 -13.82 -2.37 7.67
N ILE A 153 -15.08 -2.37 7.21
CA ILE A 153 -15.57 -3.38 6.25
C ILE A 153 -14.81 -3.31 4.93
N ILE A 154 -14.58 -2.10 4.40
CA ILE A 154 -13.87 -1.93 3.13
C ILE A 154 -12.42 -2.40 3.21
N LEU A 155 -11.77 -2.16 4.32
CA LEU A 155 -10.35 -2.47 4.52
C LEU A 155 -10.14 -3.88 5.08
N LEU A 156 -11.19 -4.56 5.52
CA LEU A 156 -11.11 -5.86 6.20
C LEU A 156 -10.29 -6.88 5.41
N TYR A 157 -10.50 -6.98 4.11
CA TYR A 157 -9.76 -7.91 3.25
C TYR A 157 -8.25 -7.61 3.23
N SER A 158 -7.90 -6.34 3.15
CA SER A 158 -6.51 -5.88 3.17
C SER A 158 -5.88 -6.04 4.56
N LEU A 159 -6.65 -5.79 5.62
CA LEU A 159 -6.21 -5.99 7.00
C LEU A 159 -5.96 -7.47 7.30
N VAL A 160 -6.85 -8.36 6.90
CA VAL A 160 -6.65 -9.82 7.04
C VAL A 160 -5.36 -10.26 6.33
N GLY A 161 -5.10 -9.74 5.12
CA GLY A 161 -3.86 -10.01 4.40
C GLY A 161 -2.62 -9.59 5.21
N ILE A 162 -2.65 -8.44 5.90
CA ILE A 162 -1.55 -7.99 6.76
C ILE A 162 -1.38 -8.90 7.96
N TYR A 163 -2.46 -9.21 8.68
CA TYR A 163 -2.39 -10.05 9.87
C TYR A 163 -1.92 -11.48 9.55
N CYS A 164 -2.26 -11.99 8.37
CA CYS A 164 -1.82 -13.30 7.95
C CYS A 164 -0.36 -13.35 7.50
N SER A 165 0.21 -12.24 7.02
CA SER A 165 1.53 -12.22 6.40
C SER A 165 2.53 -11.24 7.01
N LEU A 166 2.09 -10.31 7.88
CA LEU A 166 2.89 -9.19 8.39
C LEU A 166 3.63 -8.45 7.26
N ASN A 167 2.91 -8.20 6.17
CA ASN A 167 3.42 -7.48 5.02
C ASN A 167 3.45 -5.97 5.29
N TYR A 168 4.32 -5.24 4.61
CA TYR A 168 4.56 -3.81 4.82
C TYR A 168 3.40 -2.87 4.45
N GLY A 169 2.25 -3.35 3.97
CA GLY A 169 1.14 -2.50 3.52
C GLY A 169 0.68 -1.46 4.55
N LEU A 170 0.53 -1.86 5.83
CA LEU A 170 0.16 -0.92 6.90
C LEU A 170 1.27 0.08 7.21
N LEU A 171 2.55 -0.36 7.18
CA LEU A 171 3.70 0.52 7.35
C LEU A 171 3.71 1.59 6.26
N LEU A 172 3.52 1.18 5.00
CA LEU A 172 3.50 2.09 3.86
C LEU A 172 2.38 3.13 3.96
N LEU A 173 1.17 2.72 4.39
CA LEU A 173 0.09 3.65 4.67
C LEU A 173 0.52 4.65 5.76
N GLY A 174 1.00 4.16 6.90
CA GLY A 174 1.42 5.01 8.01
C GLY A 174 2.51 5.99 7.62
N TYR A 175 3.55 5.52 6.92
CA TYR A 175 4.62 6.39 6.43
C TYR A 175 4.15 7.36 5.35
N THR A 176 3.20 6.99 4.48
CA THR A 176 2.61 7.92 3.51
C THR A 176 1.87 9.06 4.21
N LEU A 177 1.07 8.75 5.23
CA LEU A 177 0.39 9.78 6.03
C LEU A 177 1.38 10.64 6.84
N LEU A 178 2.43 10.01 7.38
CA LEU A 178 3.48 10.72 8.10
C LEU A 178 4.28 11.64 7.16
N LEU A 179 4.55 11.19 5.93
CA LEU A 179 5.16 12.01 4.87
C LEU A 179 4.32 13.27 4.63
N CYS A 180 3.01 13.13 4.41
CA CYS A 180 2.12 14.27 4.21
C CYS A 180 2.19 15.22 5.42
N LYS A 181 2.14 14.69 6.65
CA LYS A 181 2.19 15.49 7.88
C LYS A 181 3.51 16.23 8.05
N THR A 182 4.61 15.62 7.69
CA THR A 182 5.95 16.21 7.75
C THR A 182 6.11 17.32 6.71
N LEU A 183 5.57 17.10 5.52
CA LEU A 183 5.55 18.13 4.46
C LEU A 183 4.68 19.34 4.83
N GLU A 184 3.58 19.14 5.55
CA GLU A 184 2.75 20.22 6.11
C GLU A 184 3.53 21.09 7.09
N ARG A 185 4.45 20.48 7.86
CA ARG A 185 5.33 21.19 8.79
C ARG A 185 6.53 21.88 8.11
N GLY A 186 6.74 21.62 6.82
CA GLY A 186 7.87 22.15 6.07
C GLY A 186 9.21 21.46 6.36
N ASP A 187 9.21 20.32 7.05
CA ASP A 187 10.43 19.56 7.35
C ASP A 187 10.80 18.63 6.19
N ASP A 188 11.46 19.18 5.18
CA ASP A 188 11.84 18.42 3.98
C ASP A 188 12.91 17.35 4.28
N MET A 189 13.71 17.49 5.36
CA MET A 189 14.73 16.48 5.73
C MET A 189 14.07 15.23 6.30
N LEU A 190 13.21 15.39 7.30
CA LEU A 190 12.46 14.27 7.85
C LEU A 190 11.54 13.65 6.79
N ALA A 191 10.93 14.46 5.92
CA ALA A 191 10.15 13.98 4.78
C ALA A 191 10.98 13.11 3.83
N GLY A 192 12.24 13.47 3.56
CA GLY A 192 13.16 12.69 2.74
C GLY A 192 13.51 11.33 3.35
N LEU A 193 13.77 11.30 4.66
CA LEU A 193 13.98 10.04 5.39
C LEU A 193 12.73 9.14 5.33
N ILE A 194 11.53 9.70 5.58
CA ILE A 194 10.28 8.95 5.52
C ILE A 194 10.03 8.42 4.10
N TYR A 195 10.30 9.24 3.09
CA TYR A 195 10.09 8.85 1.71
C TYR A 195 11.05 7.73 1.28
N SER A 196 12.31 7.70 1.75
CA SER A 196 13.23 6.58 1.50
C SER A 196 12.71 5.27 2.08
N ILE A 197 12.07 5.32 3.27
CA ILE A 197 11.41 4.14 3.84
C ILE A 197 10.23 3.66 2.97
N ILE A 198 9.43 4.58 2.41
CA ILE A 198 8.34 4.21 1.50
C ILE A 198 8.89 3.55 0.23
N MET A 199 10.07 3.93 -0.22
CA MET A 199 10.74 3.36 -1.39
C MET A 199 11.15 1.89 -1.20
N ILE A 200 11.06 1.28 -0.01
CA ILE A 200 11.21 -0.19 0.15
C ILE A 200 10.24 -0.97 -0.74
N LYS A 201 9.09 -0.36 -1.07
CA LYS A 201 8.18 -0.85 -2.12
C LYS A 201 8.09 0.17 -3.26
N PRO A 202 8.95 0.06 -4.27
CA PRO A 202 8.97 1.02 -5.39
C PRO A 202 7.61 1.18 -6.07
N GLN A 203 6.80 0.13 -6.11
CA GLN A 203 5.44 0.18 -6.66
C GLN A 203 4.51 1.15 -5.90
N VAL A 204 4.81 1.50 -4.66
CA VAL A 204 4.12 2.56 -3.91
C VAL A 204 4.88 3.87 -4.03
N GLY A 205 6.18 3.84 -3.70
CA GLY A 205 7.01 5.04 -3.60
C GLY A 205 7.15 5.81 -4.91
N LEU A 206 7.32 5.13 -6.05
CA LEU A 206 7.55 5.80 -7.33
C LEU A 206 6.37 6.66 -7.78
N LEU A 207 5.13 6.27 -7.52
CA LEU A 207 3.99 7.13 -7.85
C LEU A 207 3.93 8.38 -6.97
N LEU A 208 4.40 8.32 -5.72
CA LEU A 208 4.42 9.47 -4.82
C LEU A 208 5.46 10.53 -5.21
N ILE A 209 6.33 10.25 -6.19
CA ILE A 209 7.27 11.25 -6.72
C ILE A 209 6.53 12.40 -7.40
N PHE A 210 5.39 12.13 -8.07
CA PHE A 210 4.65 13.14 -8.80
C PHE A 210 4.11 14.26 -7.90
N PRO A 211 3.36 13.99 -6.82
CA PRO A 211 2.95 15.05 -5.91
C PRO A 211 4.15 15.78 -5.28
N LEU A 212 5.27 15.10 -5.01
CA LEU A 212 6.48 15.76 -4.52
C LEU A 212 7.07 16.74 -5.54
N ILE A 213 7.18 16.34 -6.82
CA ILE A 213 7.67 17.20 -7.90
C ILE A 213 6.79 18.44 -8.07
N PHE A 214 5.47 18.24 -8.20
CA PHE A 214 4.53 19.33 -8.46
C PHE A 214 4.33 20.26 -7.25
N ASN A 215 4.65 19.82 -6.05
CA ASN A 215 4.74 20.66 -4.86
C ASN A 215 6.16 21.20 -4.60
N LYS A 216 7.10 21.06 -5.56
CA LYS A 216 8.49 21.56 -5.51
C LYS A 216 9.29 21.04 -4.32
N LYS A 217 8.99 19.80 -3.86
CA LYS A 217 9.66 19.15 -2.74
C LYS A 217 10.92 18.40 -3.19
N TYR A 218 11.77 19.07 -3.98
CA TYR A 218 12.97 18.46 -4.56
C TYR A 218 13.99 18.02 -3.52
N LYS A 219 14.13 18.74 -2.40
CA LYS A 219 15.03 18.34 -1.28
C LYS A 219 14.64 16.98 -0.71
N THR A 220 13.34 16.75 -0.51
CA THR A 220 12.78 15.45 -0.07
C THR A 220 13.15 14.32 -1.04
N ILE A 221 12.99 14.55 -2.35
CA ILE A 221 13.29 13.55 -3.39
C ILE A 221 14.78 13.24 -3.43
N ILE A 222 15.63 14.27 -3.46
CA ILE A 222 17.09 14.12 -3.56
C ILE A 222 17.62 13.38 -2.33
N LEU A 223 17.18 13.75 -1.13
CA LEU A 223 17.60 13.08 0.08
C LEU A 223 17.20 11.61 0.11
N ALA A 224 15.94 11.31 -0.26
CA ALA A 224 15.49 9.92 -0.32
C ALA A 224 16.27 9.08 -1.34
N ALA A 225 16.53 9.65 -2.52
CA ALA A 225 17.35 9.00 -3.54
C ALA A 225 18.79 8.76 -3.04
N PHE A 226 19.38 9.73 -2.36
CA PHE A 226 20.71 9.60 -1.75
C PHE A 226 20.74 8.49 -0.69
N ILE A 227 19.75 8.45 0.21
CA ILE A 227 19.65 7.41 1.24
C ILE A 227 19.50 6.03 0.58
N CYS A 228 18.57 5.85 -0.36
CA CYS A 228 18.40 4.58 -1.08
C CYS A 228 19.67 4.15 -1.83
N PHE A 229 20.39 5.08 -2.42
CA PHE A 229 21.67 4.79 -3.10
C PHE A 229 22.73 4.36 -2.08
N PHE A 230 22.88 5.06 -0.97
CA PHE A 230 23.84 4.71 0.08
C PHE A 230 23.53 3.33 0.68
N GLU A 231 22.27 3.04 0.97
CA GLU A 231 21.80 1.75 1.45
C GLU A 231 22.07 0.63 0.41
N THR A 232 21.93 0.94 -0.89
CA THR A 232 22.29 0.02 -1.96
C THR A 232 23.80 -0.25 -2.00
N CYS A 233 24.63 0.79 -1.84
CA CYS A 233 26.08 0.64 -1.76
C CYS A 233 26.50 -0.22 -0.56
N PHE A 234 25.85 -0.04 0.58
CA PHE A 234 26.07 -0.86 1.77
C PHE A 234 25.76 -2.34 1.48
N THR A 235 24.58 -2.64 0.93
CA THR A 235 24.17 -4.01 0.59
C THR A 235 25.11 -4.61 -0.47
N ALA A 236 25.51 -3.83 -1.47
CA ALA A 236 26.46 -4.26 -2.50
C ALA A 236 27.82 -4.63 -1.91
N TYR A 237 28.33 -3.80 -0.99
CA TYR A 237 29.56 -4.09 -0.26
C TYR A 237 29.46 -5.41 0.51
N MET A 238 28.36 -5.63 1.24
CA MET A 238 28.15 -6.84 2.04
C MET A 238 28.03 -8.11 1.17
N LEU A 239 27.51 -7.99 -0.05
CA LEU A 239 27.35 -9.09 -1.00
C LEU A 239 28.52 -9.23 -1.99
N ASN A 240 29.55 -8.36 -1.90
CA ASN A 240 30.65 -8.27 -2.85
C ASN A 240 30.17 -8.13 -4.31
N LYS A 241 29.17 -7.25 -4.53
CA LYS A 241 28.57 -6.94 -5.83
C LYS A 241 28.70 -5.47 -6.20
N SER A 242 28.40 -5.14 -7.46
CA SER A 242 28.27 -3.75 -7.89
C SER A 242 26.92 -3.18 -7.47
N PRO A 243 26.86 -1.94 -6.91
CA PRO A 243 25.60 -1.26 -6.67
C PRO A 243 24.72 -1.12 -7.92
N ILE A 244 25.34 -0.91 -9.08
CA ILE A 244 24.64 -0.78 -10.37
C ILE A 244 23.98 -2.10 -10.74
N GLU A 245 24.66 -3.22 -10.53
CA GLU A 245 24.11 -4.55 -10.77
C GLU A 245 22.84 -4.78 -9.94
N LEU A 246 22.87 -4.47 -8.63
CA LEU A 246 21.72 -4.61 -7.76
C LEU A 246 20.54 -3.72 -8.17
N ILE A 247 20.80 -2.50 -8.68
CA ILE A 247 19.74 -1.62 -9.21
C ILE A 247 19.14 -2.20 -10.50
N LEU A 248 19.96 -2.69 -11.41
CA LEU A 248 19.50 -3.25 -12.68
C LEU A 248 18.73 -4.58 -12.52
N GLN A 249 18.92 -5.27 -11.40
CA GLN A 249 18.16 -6.49 -11.07
C GLN A 249 16.72 -6.21 -10.60
N ILE A 250 16.36 -4.97 -10.17
CA ILE A 250 15.05 -4.66 -9.62
C ILE A 250 13.88 -5.08 -10.53
N PRO A 251 13.88 -4.80 -11.85
CA PRO A 251 12.82 -5.25 -12.74
C PRO A 251 12.71 -6.78 -12.84
N GLN A 252 13.84 -7.48 -12.76
CA GLN A 252 13.92 -8.94 -12.82
C GLN A 252 13.37 -9.58 -11.54
N ILE A 253 13.63 -8.95 -10.39
CA ILE A 253 13.11 -9.37 -9.08
C ILE A 253 11.59 -9.30 -9.05
N GLY A 254 10.99 -8.27 -9.63
CA GLY A 254 9.53 -8.09 -9.69
C GLY A 254 8.81 -9.04 -10.66
N ALA A 255 9.49 -9.47 -11.71
CA ALA A 255 8.89 -10.23 -12.80
C ALA A 255 8.18 -11.55 -12.39
N PRO A 256 8.71 -12.37 -11.45
CA PRO A 256 8.09 -13.62 -11.04
C PRO A 256 6.86 -13.47 -10.11
N PHE A 257 6.68 -12.32 -9.49
CA PHE A 257 5.54 -12.10 -8.58
C PHE A 257 4.21 -11.91 -9.30
N GLY A 258 4.26 -11.96 -10.61
CA GLY A 258 3.09 -11.84 -11.45
C GLY A 258 2.88 -10.38 -11.88
N LYS A 259 1.98 -10.28 -12.80
CA LYS A 259 1.56 -9.01 -13.39
C LYS A 259 0.30 -8.62 -12.66
N GLY A 260 0.12 -7.35 -12.36
CA GLY A 260 -1.15 -6.88 -11.80
C GLY A 260 -2.32 -7.35 -12.67
N PHE A 261 -3.47 -7.61 -12.06
CA PHE A 261 -4.63 -8.19 -12.76
C PHE A 261 -4.96 -7.46 -14.07
N LEU A 262 -4.89 -6.13 -14.07
CA LEU A 262 -5.19 -5.33 -15.25
C LEU A 262 -4.08 -5.46 -16.30
N ALA A 263 -2.82 -5.42 -15.90
CA ALA A 263 -1.68 -5.62 -16.79
C ALA A 263 -1.72 -7.02 -17.44
N GLU A 264 -2.08 -8.06 -16.69
CA GLU A 264 -2.22 -9.43 -17.20
C GLU A 264 -3.29 -9.51 -18.29
N ASN A 265 -4.44 -8.86 -18.13
CA ASN A 265 -5.48 -8.85 -19.14
C ASN A 265 -5.08 -8.05 -20.39
N ILE A 266 -4.42 -6.90 -20.22
CA ILE A 266 -3.90 -6.12 -21.34
C ILE A 266 -2.85 -6.95 -22.10
N MET A 267 -1.97 -7.65 -21.41
CA MET A 267 -0.97 -8.52 -22.03
C MET A 267 -1.55 -9.69 -22.80
N LYS A 268 -2.71 -10.24 -22.38
CA LYS A 268 -3.42 -11.27 -23.17
C LYS A 268 -3.90 -10.76 -24.52
N ILE A 269 -4.17 -9.45 -24.61
CA ILE A 269 -4.67 -8.81 -25.83
C ILE A 269 -3.52 -8.37 -26.74
N ILE A 270 -2.49 -7.72 -26.20
CA ILE A 270 -1.44 -7.05 -27.00
C ILE A 270 -0.02 -7.59 -26.70
N GLY A 271 0.09 -8.72 -25.99
CA GLY A 271 1.39 -9.34 -25.67
C GLY A 271 2.18 -8.62 -24.56
N PRO A 272 3.48 -8.94 -24.41
CA PRO A 272 4.31 -8.46 -23.30
C PRO A 272 4.40 -6.93 -23.19
N ILE A 273 4.30 -6.20 -24.29
CA ILE A 273 4.30 -4.72 -24.32
C ILE A 273 3.15 -4.13 -23.50
N GLY A 274 2.05 -4.89 -23.33
CA GLY A 274 0.89 -4.49 -22.54
C GLY A 274 1.21 -4.11 -21.10
N GLN A 275 2.23 -4.71 -20.50
CA GLN A 275 2.67 -4.34 -19.16
C GLN A 275 3.23 -2.91 -19.13
N TYR A 276 4.07 -2.56 -20.07
CA TYR A 276 4.68 -1.22 -20.15
C TYR A 276 3.65 -0.16 -20.49
N ILE A 277 2.69 -0.49 -21.37
CA ILE A 277 1.57 0.39 -21.70
C ILE A 277 0.72 0.65 -20.45
N ASN A 278 0.39 -0.41 -19.68
CA ASN A 278 -0.34 -0.27 -18.42
C ASN A 278 0.40 0.64 -17.45
N MET A 279 1.70 0.41 -17.25
CA MET A 279 2.54 1.27 -16.40
C MET A 279 2.51 2.72 -16.88
N GLY A 280 2.72 2.95 -18.16
CA GLY A 280 2.71 4.30 -18.77
C GLY A 280 1.37 5.04 -18.56
N ILE A 281 0.25 4.35 -18.76
CA ILE A 281 -1.09 4.92 -18.57
C ILE A 281 -1.27 5.38 -17.10
N PHE A 282 -1.04 4.50 -16.13
CA PHE A 282 -1.28 4.85 -14.73
C PHE A 282 -0.27 5.83 -14.15
N MET A 283 0.98 5.81 -14.60
CA MET A 283 1.96 6.83 -14.27
C MET A 283 1.53 8.20 -14.83
N SER A 284 1.04 8.26 -16.07
CA SER A 284 0.54 9.47 -16.68
C SER A 284 -0.70 10.01 -15.96
N LEU A 285 -1.63 9.15 -15.59
CA LEU A 285 -2.82 9.53 -14.80
C LEU A 285 -2.43 10.04 -13.41
N ALA A 286 -1.48 9.37 -12.72
CA ALA A 286 -0.97 9.82 -11.43
C ALA A 286 -0.26 11.18 -11.55
N ALA A 287 0.56 11.38 -12.58
CA ALA A 287 1.25 12.64 -12.84
C ALA A 287 0.27 13.77 -13.15
N ALA A 288 -0.63 13.57 -14.10
CA ALA A 288 -1.64 14.55 -14.47
C ALA A 288 -2.55 14.92 -13.30
N GLY A 289 -3.04 13.91 -12.57
CA GLY A 289 -3.85 14.12 -11.38
C GLY A 289 -3.10 14.89 -10.29
N SER A 290 -1.84 14.54 -10.01
CA SER A 290 -1.01 15.24 -9.02
C SER A 290 -0.72 16.70 -9.44
N TYR A 291 -0.53 16.94 -10.72
CA TYR A 291 -0.39 18.32 -11.24
C TYR A 291 -1.67 19.12 -11.02
N LEU A 292 -2.83 18.55 -11.35
CA LEU A 292 -4.12 19.22 -11.22
C LEU A 292 -4.53 19.44 -9.77
N THR A 293 -4.08 18.60 -8.83
CA THR A 293 -4.37 18.72 -7.41
C THR A 293 -3.30 19.44 -6.59
N ARG A 294 -2.26 20.00 -7.23
CA ARG A 294 -1.14 20.67 -6.54
C ARG A 294 -1.55 21.84 -5.63
N ASN A 295 -2.67 22.47 -5.94
CA ASN A 295 -3.24 23.57 -5.16
C ASN A 295 -4.37 23.13 -4.20
N ALA A 296 -4.60 21.82 -4.03
CA ALA A 296 -5.58 21.37 -3.05
C ALA A 296 -5.20 21.84 -1.64
N LYS A 297 -6.22 22.18 -0.83
CA LYS A 297 -6.06 22.79 0.48
C LYS A 297 -5.14 21.99 1.40
N GLU A 298 -5.41 20.71 1.56
CA GLU A 298 -4.65 19.83 2.42
C GLU A 298 -3.57 19.08 1.64
N ILE A 299 -2.37 18.93 2.17
CA ILE A 299 -1.28 18.24 1.47
C ILE A 299 -1.64 16.79 1.14
N TRP A 300 -2.29 16.06 2.04
CA TRP A 300 -2.68 14.68 1.77
C TRP A 300 -3.64 14.52 0.58
N MET A 301 -4.49 15.54 0.30
CA MET A 301 -5.36 15.54 -0.88
C MET A 301 -4.55 15.60 -2.18
N ARG A 302 -3.41 16.29 -2.18
CA ARG A 302 -2.50 16.37 -3.33
C ARG A 302 -1.87 15.02 -3.69
N PHE A 303 -1.82 14.11 -2.72
CA PHE A 303 -1.29 12.76 -2.89
C PHE A 303 -2.33 11.74 -3.36
N ILE A 304 -3.63 12.07 -3.28
CA ILE A 304 -4.73 11.16 -3.66
C ILE A 304 -4.56 10.57 -5.07
N PRO A 305 -4.26 11.34 -6.13
CA PRO A 305 -4.13 10.76 -7.47
C PRO A 305 -3.01 9.72 -7.56
N ALA A 306 -1.87 9.97 -6.92
CA ALA A 306 -0.78 9.01 -6.91
C ALA A 306 -1.15 7.75 -6.12
N ILE A 307 -1.74 7.92 -4.94
CA ILE A 307 -2.16 6.83 -4.04
C ILE A 307 -3.25 5.97 -4.70
N ALA A 308 -4.23 6.59 -5.35
CA ALA A 308 -5.36 5.91 -5.96
C ALA A 308 -4.96 4.91 -7.05
N PHE A 309 -3.85 5.18 -7.76
CA PHE A 309 -3.39 4.33 -8.85
C PHE A 309 -2.32 3.30 -8.45
N VAL A 310 -1.88 3.28 -7.18
CA VAL A 310 -0.96 2.24 -6.68
C VAL A 310 -1.43 0.82 -6.99
N PRO A 311 -2.72 0.46 -6.85
CA PRO A 311 -3.19 -0.90 -7.13
C PRO A 311 -3.11 -1.35 -8.60
N PHE A 312 -2.90 -0.42 -9.54
CA PHE A 312 -3.16 -0.69 -10.97
C PHE A 312 -1.93 -0.59 -11.88
N TRP A 313 -0.93 0.21 -11.53
CA TRP A 313 0.15 0.53 -12.47
C TRP A 313 1.18 -0.60 -12.63
N THR A 314 1.34 -1.43 -11.60
CA THR A 314 2.22 -2.61 -11.61
C THR A 314 1.63 -3.71 -10.70
N TYR A 315 2.44 -4.73 -10.40
CA TYR A 315 2.07 -5.75 -9.43
C TYR A 315 1.75 -5.14 -8.07
N SER A 316 0.58 -5.47 -7.53
CA SER A 316 0.13 -5.03 -6.22
C SER A 316 -0.69 -6.13 -5.55
N GLN A 317 -0.43 -6.36 -4.27
CA GLN A 317 -1.19 -7.28 -3.44
C GLN A 317 -2.32 -6.55 -2.71
N PRO A 318 -3.40 -7.24 -2.32
CA PRO A 318 -4.52 -6.61 -1.60
C PRO A 318 -4.12 -5.83 -0.34
N HIS A 319 -3.08 -6.25 0.36
CA HIS A 319 -2.57 -5.53 1.53
C HIS A 319 -1.87 -4.19 1.16
N ASP A 320 -1.36 -4.05 -0.06
CA ASP A 320 -0.82 -2.79 -0.56
C ASP A 320 -1.91 -1.75 -0.82
N TRP A 321 -3.16 -2.20 -1.02
CA TRP A 321 -4.30 -1.32 -1.26
C TRP A 321 -4.72 -0.52 -0.03
N LEU A 322 -4.17 -0.83 1.15
CA LEU A 322 -4.40 -0.01 2.34
C LEU A 322 -3.93 1.43 2.17
N VAL A 323 -2.92 1.66 1.34
CA VAL A 323 -2.45 3.03 1.08
C VAL A 323 -3.56 3.90 0.46
N THR A 324 -4.63 3.32 -0.11
CA THR A 324 -5.78 4.05 -0.65
C THR A 324 -6.78 4.54 0.42
N LEU A 325 -6.53 4.31 1.71
CA LEU A 325 -7.38 4.82 2.80
C LEU A 325 -7.70 6.32 2.68
N PRO A 326 -6.75 7.22 2.35
CA PRO A 326 -7.06 8.63 2.17
C PRO A 326 -8.13 8.91 1.12
N CYS A 327 -8.20 8.10 0.05
CA CYS A 327 -9.25 8.21 -0.98
C CYS A 327 -10.64 7.97 -0.37
N TYR A 328 -10.78 6.96 0.47
CA TYR A 328 -12.05 6.66 1.13
C TYR A 328 -12.44 7.72 2.16
N VAL A 329 -11.48 8.25 2.93
CA VAL A 329 -11.71 9.37 3.85
C VAL A 329 -12.19 10.59 3.07
N TYR A 330 -11.60 10.89 1.91
CA TYR A 330 -12.02 11.98 1.06
C TYR A 330 -13.44 11.77 0.51
N ILE A 331 -13.78 10.58 0.04
CA ILE A 331 -15.13 10.24 -0.42
C ILE A 331 -16.16 10.44 0.71
N LEU A 332 -15.85 10.01 1.93
CA LEU A 332 -16.73 10.19 3.09
C LEU A 332 -16.96 11.67 3.41
N ASN A 333 -15.92 12.50 3.28
CA ASN A 333 -16.02 13.95 3.51
C ASN A 333 -16.80 14.69 2.41
N SER A 334 -16.96 14.09 1.24
CA SER A 334 -17.57 14.73 0.06
C SER A 334 -19.10 14.50 -0.05
N LYS A 335 -19.70 13.85 0.96
CA LYS A 335 -21.13 13.45 0.94
C LYS A 335 -22.09 14.60 0.69
N ASP A 336 -21.87 15.74 1.35
CA ASP A 336 -22.78 16.90 1.27
C ASP A 336 -22.61 17.64 -0.06
N LYS A 337 -21.40 17.64 -0.61
CA LYS A 337 -21.08 18.30 -1.89
C LYS A 337 -21.51 17.47 -3.10
N TYR A 338 -21.33 16.13 -3.03
CA TYR A 338 -21.59 15.21 -4.14
C TYR A 338 -22.45 14.00 -3.72
N PRO A 339 -23.69 14.18 -3.21
CA PRO A 339 -24.46 13.11 -2.55
C PRO A 339 -24.74 11.89 -3.44
N ARG A 340 -24.98 12.08 -4.73
CA ARG A 340 -25.23 10.97 -5.66
C ARG A 340 -23.97 10.17 -5.95
N ILE A 341 -22.85 10.87 -6.16
CA ILE A 341 -21.53 10.24 -6.37
C ILE A 341 -21.10 9.50 -5.11
N PHE A 342 -21.29 10.12 -3.94
CA PHE A 342 -21.06 9.50 -2.65
C PHE A 342 -21.83 8.18 -2.51
N THR A 343 -23.15 8.16 -2.76
CA THR A 343 -23.97 6.96 -2.68
C THR A 343 -23.45 5.84 -3.60
N PHE A 344 -23.09 6.19 -4.84
CA PHE A 344 -22.47 5.25 -5.77
C PHE A 344 -21.13 4.69 -5.24
N CYS A 345 -20.26 5.56 -4.75
CA CYS A 345 -18.96 5.17 -4.21
C CYS A 345 -19.08 4.24 -3.00
N ILE A 346 -20.00 4.51 -2.08
CA ILE A 346 -20.29 3.65 -0.94
C ILE A 346 -20.73 2.26 -1.39
N PHE A 347 -21.70 2.20 -2.32
CA PHE A 347 -22.21 0.93 -2.86
C PHE A 347 -21.07 0.16 -3.60
N ALA A 348 -20.31 0.83 -4.46
CA ALA A 348 -19.23 0.21 -5.19
C ALA A 348 -18.11 -0.31 -4.27
N ALA A 349 -17.76 0.44 -3.24
CA ALA A 349 -16.75 0.04 -2.27
C ALA A 349 -17.20 -1.17 -1.43
N PHE A 350 -18.47 -1.20 -1.03
CA PHE A 350 -19.06 -2.32 -0.30
C PHE A 350 -19.12 -3.60 -1.18
N LEU A 351 -19.63 -3.47 -2.40
CA LEU A 351 -19.71 -4.57 -3.36
C LEU A 351 -18.33 -5.16 -3.69
N ARG A 352 -17.33 -4.27 -3.92
CA ARG A 352 -15.93 -4.66 -4.09
C ARG A 352 -15.42 -5.51 -2.93
N SER A 353 -15.68 -5.07 -1.69
CA SER A 353 -15.21 -5.75 -0.49
C SER A 353 -15.81 -7.15 -0.34
N ILE A 354 -17.12 -7.28 -0.59
CA ILE A 354 -17.79 -8.58 -0.62
C ILE A 354 -17.16 -9.50 -1.68
N MET A 355 -16.92 -8.99 -2.88
CA MET A 355 -16.35 -9.79 -3.98
C MET A 355 -14.91 -10.23 -3.69
N LEU A 356 -14.08 -9.37 -3.08
CA LEU A 356 -12.72 -9.74 -2.68
C LEU A 356 -12.74 -10.78 -1.57
N TYR A 357 -13.61 -10.64 -0.59
CA TYR A 357 -13.77 -11.61 0.49
C TYR A 357 -14.22 -12.97 -0.06
N ALA A 358 -15.24 -12.99 -0.92
CA ALA A 358 -15.73 -14.20 -1.55
C ALA A 358 -14.68 -14.88 -2.43
N HIS A 359 -13.82 -14.10 -3.11
CA HIS A 359 -12.69 -14.63 -3.88
C HIS A 359 -11.65 -15.31 -2.96
N SER A 360 -11.39 -14.75 -1.79
CA SER A 360 -10.43 -15.32 -0.84
C SER A 360 -10.84 -16.69 -0.29
N ILE A 361 -12.14 -16.99 -0.27
CA ILE A 361 -12.73 -18.27 0.18
C ILE A 361 -12.76 -19.34 -0.93
N LYS A 362 -12.15 -19.09 -2.10
CA LYS A 362 -12.13 -20.01 -3.25
C LYS A 362 -13.48 -20.29 -3.94
N PHE A 363 -14.53 -19.53 -3.64
CA PHE A 363 -15.84 -19.72 -4.22
C PHE A 363 -16.03 -19.12 -5.62
N TYR A 364 -15.03 -18.38 -6.18
CA TYR A 364 -15.25 -17.62 -7.41
C TYR A 364 -14.13 -17.73 -8.43
N SER A 365 -14.55 -17.77 -9.70
CA SER A 365 -13.67 -17.75 -10.88
C SER A 365 -12.98 -16.40 -11.08
N LEU A 366 -11.88 -16.38 -11.85
CA LEU A 366 -11.09 -15.17 -12.19
C LEU A 366 -11.94 -13.98 -12.68
N GLY A 367 -13.08 -14.25 -13.37
CA GLY A 367 -13.96 -13.18 -13.87
C GLY A 367 -14.58 -12.29 -12.79
N LYS A 368 -14.84 -12.84 -11.59
CA LYS A 368 -15.41 -12.07 -10.49
C LYS A 368 -14.38 -11.20 -9.77
N ALA A 369 -13.11 -11.63 -9.73
CA ALA A 369 -12.01 -10.77 -9.31
C ALA A 369 -11.86 -9.55 -10.23
N GLY A 370 -12.11 -9.71 -11.53
CA GLY A 370 -12.11 -8.63 -12.51
C GLY A 370 -13.11 -7.52 -12.21
N ILE A 371 -14.32 -7.88 -11.79
CA ILE A 371 -15.34 -6.90 -11.39
C ILE A 371 -14.88 -6.12 -10.15
N ALA A 372 -14.33 -6.79 -9.14
CA ALA A 372 -13.83 -6.12 -7.94
C ALA A 372 -12.70 -5.13 -8.25
N VAL A 373 -11.78 -5.49 -9.15
CA VAL A 373 -10.71 -4.62 -9.63
C VAL A 373 -11.29 -3.46 -10.45
N GLY A 374 -12.27 -3.71 -11.30
CA GLY A 374 -12.97 -2.67 -12.08
C GLY A 374 -13.69 -1.66 -11.17
N LEU A 375 -14.37 -2.13 -10.13
CA LEU A 375 -15.01 -1.26 -9.14
C LEU A 375 -13.97 -0.41 -8.39
N HIS A 376 -12.81 -1.00 -8.05
CA HIS A 376 -11.75 -0.24 -7.40
C HIS A 376 -11.16 0.83 -8.32
N LEU A 377 -10.98 0.53 -9.59
CA LEU A 377 -10.54 1.50 -10.59
C LEU A 377 -11.55 2.64 -10.77
N ALA A 378 -12.84 2.31 -10.84
CA ALA A 378 -13.89 3.32 -10.91
C ALA A 378 -13.88 4.25 -9.69
N LEU A 379 -13.72 3.70 -8.48
CA LEU A 379 -13.58 4.47 -7.25
C LEU A 379 -12.34 5.38 -7.29
N ALA A 380 -11.20 4.87 -7.75
CA ALA A 380 -9.95 5.64 -7.87
C ALA A 380 -10.13 6.81 -8.83
N LEU A 381 -10.69 6.59 -10.02
CA LEU A 381 -10.94 7.62 -11.02
C LEU A 381 -11.93 8.68 -10.53
N ILE A 382 -13.02 8.26 -9.90
CA ILE A 382 -14.03 9.18 -9.34
C ILE A 382 -13.41 10.02 -8.23
N CYS A 383 -12.67 9.41 -7.31
CA CYS A 383 -12.01 10.12 -6.22
C CYS A 383 -11.02 11.16 -6.76
N CYS A 384 -10.18 10.78 -7.75
CA CYS A 384 -9.27 11.71 -8.40
C CYS A 384 -10.02 12.89 -9.05
N LEU A 385 -11.11 12.62 -9.76
CA LEU A 385 -11.91 13.66 -10.39
C LEU A 385 -12.51 14.62 -9.35
N MET A 386 -13.05 14.10 -8.25
CA MET A 386 -13.62 14.92 -7.18
C MET A 386 -12.56 15.82 -6.53
N VAL A 387 -11.36 15.30 -6.25
CA VAL A 387 -10.26 16.10 -5.68
C VAL A 387 -9.78 17.17 -6.67
N ILE A 388 -9.71 16.84 -7.96
CA ILE A 388 -9.35 17.81 -9.01
C ILE A 388 -10.39 18.94 -9.10
N LEU A 389 -11.68 18.61 -8.99
CA LEU A 389 -12.76 19.59 -8.98
C LEU A 389 -12.74 20.47 -7.72
N ASP A 390 -12.24 19.95 -6.60
CA ASP A 390 -12.17 20.68 -5.33
C ASP A 390 -10.89 21.52 -5.19
N ALA A 391 -9.88 21.28 -6.04
CA ALA A 391 -8.63 22.02 -5.99
C ALA A 391 -8.81 23.45 -6.56
N GLU A 392 -8.22 24.42 -5.87
CA GLU A 392 -8.25 25.84 -6.27
C GLU A 392 -7.55 26.04 -7.63
N GLY A 393 -8.07 26.95 -8.44
CA GLY A 393 -7.48 27.33 -9.73
C GLY A 393 -7.83 26.41 -10.90
N ASN A 394 -8.71 25.44 -10.74
CA ASN A 394 -9.17 24.53 -11.80
C ASN A 394 -10.43 25.05 -12.54
N GLU A 395 -10.62 26.38 -12.64
CA GLU A 395 -11.73 26.99 -13.39
C GLU A 395 -11.94 26.42 -14.81
N PRO A 396 -10.89 26.11 -15.60
CA PRO A 396 -11.08 25.51 -16.91
C PRO A 396 -11.78 24.16 -16.87
N ILE A 397 -11.47 23.34 -15.84
CA ILE A 397 -12.10 22.02 -15.64
C ILE A 397 -13.55 22.20 -15.18
N HIS A 398 -13.81 23.12 -14.26
CA HIS A 398 -15.18 23.47 -13.84
C HIS A 398 -16.04 23.90 -15.04
N ASN A 399 -15.50 24.73 -15.92
CA ASN A 399 -16.16 25.17 -17.13
C ASN A 399 -16.42 24.01 -18.12
N LEU A 400 -15.48 23.08 -18.26
CA LEU A 400 -15.66 21.89 -19.10
C LEU A 400 -16.78 20.99 -18.54
N VAL A 401 -16.74 20.73 -17.23
CA VAL A 401 -17.75 19.88 -16.56
C VAL A 401 -19.14 20.52 -16.62
N SER A 402 -19.25 21.84 -16.43
CA SER A 402 -20.52 22.56 -16.58
C SER A 402 -21.06 22.50 -18.00
N LYS A 403 -20.22 22.65 -19.02
CA LYS A 403 -20.58 22.47 -20.44
C LYS A 403 -21.07 21.04 -20.70
N LEU A 404 -20.35 20.01 -20.22
CA LEU A 404 -20.77 18.62 -20.39
C LEU A 404 -22.10 18.34 -19.69
N ALA A 405 -22.32 18.91 -18.50
CA ALA A 405 -23.60 18.82 -17.77
C ALA A 405 -24.75 19.49 -18.54
N SER A 406 -24.51 20.62 -19.21
CA SER A 406 -25.50 21.30 -20.05
C SER A 406 -25.87 20.49 -21.29
N PHE A 407 -24.92 19.77 -21.91
CA PHE A 407 -25.19 18.85 -23.02
C PHE A 407 -26.11 17.68 -22.63
N THR A 408 -26.11 17.27 -21.37
CA THR A 408 -26.99 16.18 -20.87
C THR A 408 -28.39 16.66 -20.48
N GLY A 409 -28.77 17.90 -20.82
CA GLY A 409 -30.15 18.44 -20.65
C GLY A 409 -30.59 18.68 -19.22
N LYS A 410 -29.66 18.69 -18.24
CA LYS A 410 -29.96 19.00 -16.84
C LYS A 410 -29.57 20.46 -16.55
N THR A 411 -30.55 21.35 -16.69
CA THR A 411 -30.46 22.72 -16.15
C THR A 411 -30.15 22.64 -14.64
N GLN A 412 -29.13 23.39 -14.21
CA GLN A 412 -28.89 23.59 -12.78
C GLN A 412 -30.15 24.19 -12.13
N PRO A 413 -30.59 23.72 -10.99
CA PRO A 413 -31.56 24.46 -10.17
C PRO A 413 -30.85 25.74 -9.71
N LYS A 414 -31.53 26.87 -9.94
CA LYS A 414 -31.17 28.20 -9.48
C LYS A 414 -31.05 28.27 -7.97
#